data_9ca7fcb2effda9038b9d1d83bfa1a57d
#
_entry.id   9ca7fcb2effda9038b9d1d83bfa1a57d
#
_cell.length_a   1.000
_cell.length_b   1.000
_cell.length_c   1.000
_cell.angle_alpha   90.00
_cell.angle_beta   90.00
_cell.angle_gamma   90.00
#
_symmetry.space_group_name_H-M   'P 1'
#
loop_
_entity.id
_entity.type
_entity.pdbx_description
1 polymer ?
#
loop_
_entity_poly.entity_id
_entity_poly.type
_entity_poly.pdbx_seq_one_letter_code
_entity_poly.pdbx_strand_id
1 'polypeptide(L)'
;MLIKTLVINDTNDISKLKELKDKRVKIILLNEKIFIETLRVNKKCNIEEKIEQLIKDRFFNYTPLVHYEVLKYNKSLFLIVYFIGCDERFKSLLYERKDFSLSFPELKNKNIFSFKKATFELKNLKISIYIKGKLVLLKSVKDSNIIEVIEESIKSIEKDFRVSVKDFTFKIQKEYLKEEIKEWFKGLKLNEIRGEENLYQKI
;
A
#
# COMPACT_ATOMS: atom_id res chain seq x y z
N MET A 1 -3.53 20.72 18.65
CA MET A 1 -3.15 19.49 19.39
C MET A 1 -2.06 18.78 18.59
N LEU A 2 -0.88 18.60 19.15
CA LEU A 2 0.26 17.99 18.47
C LEU A 2 0.03 16.47 18.31
N ILE A 3 0.12 15.97 17.08
CA ILE A 3 0.10 14.54 16.78
C ILE A 3 1.55 14.07 16.83
N LYS A 4 1.87 13.11 17.69
CA LYS A 4 3.20 12.51 17.75
C LYS A 4 3.26 11.39 16.68
N THR A 5 4.33 11.38 15.88
CA THR A 5 4.60 10.30 14.94
C THR A 5 5.50 9.26 15.61
N LEU A 6 5.09 8.01 15.58
CA LEU A 6 5.86 6.86 16.06
C LEU A 6 6.16 5.96 14.86
N VAL A 7 7.44 5.65 14.68
CA VAL A 7 7.89 4.71 13.65
C VAL A 7 8.22 3.38 14.33
N ILE A 8 7.61 2.30 13.85
CA ILE A 8 7.79 0.95 14.39
C ILE A 8 8.36 0.07 13.28
N ASN A 9 9.54 -0.47 13.50
CA ASN A 9 10.18 -1.41 12.58
C ASN A 9 9.70 -2.84 12.76
N ASP A 10 9.33 -3.20 13.98
CA ASP A 10 8.86 -4.53 14.34
C ASP A 10 7.72 -4.40 15.36
N THR A 11 6.56 -4.98 15.07
CA THR A 11 5.39 -4.96 15.97
C THR A 11 5.59 -5.76 17.25
N ASN A 12 6.65 -6.54 17.37
CA ASN A 12 7.05 -7.14 18.65
C ASN A 12 7.61 -6.12 19.64
N ASP A 13 8.13 -4.97 19.17
CA ASP A 13 8.60 -3.88 20.02
C ASP A 13 7.46 -2.94 20.43
N ILE A 14 6.66 -3.42 21.36
CA ILE A 14 5.48 -2.69 21.89
C ILE A 14 5.82 -1.68 23.00
N SER A 15 7.07 -1.65 23.47
CA SER A 15 7.50 -0.77 24.57
C SER A 15 7.21 0.70 24.26
N LYS A 16 7.55 1.13 23.05
CA LYS A 16 7.33 2.50 22.56
C LYS A 16 5.86 2.94 22.54
N LEU A 17 4.92 1.99 22.34
CA LEU A 17 3.49 2.29 22.39
C LEU A 17 2.99 2.54 23.79
N LYS A 18 3.51 1.80 24.79
CA LYS A 18 3.12 1.95 26.19
C LYS A 18 3.46 3.33 26.75
N GLU A 19 4.55 3.94 26.27
CA GLU A 19 5.00 5.27 26.70
C GLU A 19 4.09 6.43 26.24
N LEU A 20 3.19 6.16 25.29
CA LEU A 20 2.40 7.19 24.61
C LEU A 20 0.90 7.14 24.96
N LYS A 21 0.53 6.62 26.11
CA LYS A 21 -0.88 6.29 26.48
C LYS A 21 -1.89 7.43 26.27
N ASP A 22 -1.49 8.69 26.45
CA ASP A 22 -2.44 9.83 26.50
C ASP A 22 -2.29 10.80 25.32
N LYS A 23 -1.65 10.39 24.20
CA LYS A 23 -1.40 11.28 23.06
C LYS A 23 -2.00 10.73 21.79
N ARG A 24 -2.50 11.62 20.94
CA ARG A 24 -2.80 11.23 19.54
C ARG A 24 -1.52 10.83 18.84
N VAL A 25 -1.50 9.62 18.28
CA VAL A 25 -0.31 9.04 17.69
C VAL A 25 -0.58 8.63 16.25
N LYS A 26 0.30 9.04 15.35
CA LYS A 26 0.41 8.46 14.01
C LYS A 26 1.47 7.35 14.06
N ILE A 27 1.04 6.12 13.86
CA ILE A 27 1.93 4.95 13.86
C ILE A 27 2.28 4.62 12.41
N ILE A 28 3.58 4.54 12.11
CA ILE A 28 4.11 4.13 10.81
C ILE A 28 4.79 2.78 10.98
N LEU A 29 4.26 1.75 10.33
CA LEU A 29 4.83 0.41 10.31
C LEU A 29 5.76 0.27 9.10
N LEU A 30 7.02 -0.15 9.29
CA LEU A 30 8.01 -0.18 8.20
C LEU A 30 8.14 -1.55 7.53
N ASN A 31 8.12 -2.63 8.29
CA ASN A 31 8.50 -3.96 7.81
C ASN A 31 7.36 -4.98 7.84
N GLU A 32 6.13 -4.52 8.03
CA GLU A 32 4.99 -5.43 8.12
C GLU A 32 4.59 -5.98 6.75
N LYS A 33 4.09 -7.22 6.78
CA LYS A 33 3.47 -7.82 5.61
C LYS A 33 2.09 -7.22 5.40
N ILE A 34 1.92 -6.55 4.27
CA ILE A 34 0.67 -5.92 3.89
C ILE A 34 0.10 -6.69 2.70
N PHE A 35 -1.12 -7.13 2.85
CA PHE A 35 -1.90 -7.73 1.78
C PHE A 35 -3.02 -6.76 1.38
N ILE A 36 -3.18 -6.53 0.08
CA ILE A 36 -4.17 -5.58 -0.45
C ILE A 36 -5.20 -6.34 -1.26
N GLU A 37 -6.46 -6.14 -0.93
CA GLU A 37 -7.58 -6.62 -1.72
C GLU A 37 -8.36 -5.42 -2.26
N THR A 38 -8.63 -5.41 -3.56
CA THR A 38 -9.40 -4.34 -4.19
C THR A 38 -10.64 -4.92 -4.82
N LEU A 39 -11.81 -4.45 -4.38
CA LEU A 39 -13.11 -4.95 -4.79
C LEU A 39 -13.94 -3.85 -5.41
N ARG A 40 -14.58 -4.13 -6.53
CA ARG A 40 -15.64 -3.26 -7.04
C ARG A 40 -16.89 -3.45 -6.19
N VAL A 41 -17.44 -2.36 -5.65
CA VAL A 41 -18.61 -2.38 -4.78
C VAL A 41 -19.69 -1.44 -5.31
N ASN A 42 -20.92 -1.66 -4.89
CA ASN A 42 -22.03 -0.74 -5.15
C ASN A 42 -22.17 0.27 -3.99
N LYS A 43 -22.96 1.33 -4.20
CA LYS A 43 -23.17 2.38 -3.18
C LYS A 43 -23.89 1.89 -1.92
N LYS A 44 -24.62 0.76 -2.00
CA LYS A 44 -25.38 0.20 -0.89
C LYS A 44 -24.63 -0.95 -0.19
N CYS A 45 -23.37 -1.19 -0.57
CA CYS A 45 -22.56 -2.24 0.04
C CYS A 45 -22.34 -1.95 1.51
N ASN A 46 -22.62 -2.92 2.37
CA ASN A 46 -22.19 -2.91 3.75
C ASN A 46 -20.70 -3.24 3.78
N ILE A 47 -19.88 -2.22 4.04
CA ILE A 47 -18.42 -2.33 4.00
C ILE A 47 -17.91 -3.26 5.10
N GLU A 48 -18.47 -3.16 6.31
CA GLU A 48 -18.06 -3.97 7.46
C GLU A 48 -18.30 -5.46 7.19
N GLU A 49 -19.49 -5.82 6.76
CA GLU A 49 -19.85 -7.18 6.40
C GLU A 49 -18.94 -7.74 5.29
N LYS A 50 -18.63 -6.90 4.29
CA LYS A 50 -17.74 -7.30 3.21
C LYS A 50 -16.30 -7.55 3.68
N ILE A 51 -15.80 -6.75 4.59
CA ILE A 51 -14.48 -6.93 5.22
C ILE A 51 -14.47 -8.20 6.07
N GLU A 52 -15.49 -8.43 6.89
CA GLU A 52 -15.61 -9.65 7.69
C GLU A 52 -15.62 -10.90 6.82
N GLN A 53 -16.35 -10.87 5.69
CA GLN A 53 -16.34 -11.96 4.73
C GLN A 53 -14.95 -12.22 4.18
N LEU A 54 -14.22 -11.17 3.77
CA LEU A 54 -12.85 -11.28 3.27
C LEU A 54 -11.90 -11.87 4.32
N ILE A 55 -12.05 -11.48 5.59
CA ILE A 55 -11.25 -12.03 6.68
C ILE A 55 -11.52 -13.54 6.81
N LYS A 56 -12.78 -13.94 6.83
CA LYS A 56 -13.17 -15.36 6.92
C LYS A 56 -12.64 -16.18 5.73
N ASP A 57 -12.70 -15.62 4.53
CA ASP A 57 -12.30 -16.31 3.30
C ASP A 57 -10.79 -16.45 3.15
N ARG A 58 -10.01 -15.51 3.71
CA ARG A 58 -8.55 -15.41 3.46
C ARG A 58 -7.68 -15.76 4.67
N PHE A 59 -8.20 -15.61 5.89
CA PHE A 59 -7.41 -15.71 7.12
C PHE A 59 -8.05 -16.71 8.09
N PHE A 60 -7.80 -18.01 7.88
CA PHE A 60 -8.48 -19.12 8.57
C PHE A 60 -8.31 -19.13 10.09
N ASN A 61 -7.12 -18.78 10.62
CA ASN A 61 -6.82 -18.81 12.06
C ASN A 61 -6.14 -17.53 12.55
N TYR A 62 -6.30 -16.45 11.80
CA TYR A 62 -5.58 -15.22 12.08
C TYR A 62 -6.47 -14.01 11.77
N THR A 63 -6.58 -13.09 12.71
CA THR A 63 -7.30 -11.83 12.48
C THR A 63 -6.30 -10.72 12.20
N PRO A 64 -6.14 -10.28 10.95
CA PRO A 64 -5.23 -9.19 10.61
C PRO A 64 -5.76 -7.87 11.18
N LEU A 65 -4.86 -6.90 11.33
CA LEU A 65 -5.28 -5.52 11.50
C LEU A 65 -5.75 -5.00 10.14
N VAL A 66 -6.92 -4.34 10.13
CA VAL A 66 -7.56 -3.90 8.88
C VAL A 66 -7.60 -2.39 8.81
N HIS A 67 -7.18 -1.87 7.67
CA HIS A 67 -7.46 -0.51 7.23
C HIS A 67 -8.17 -0.56 5.87
N TYR A 68 -9.07 0.37 5.59
CA TYR A 68 -9.71 0.41 4.28
C TYR A 68 -9.86 1.84 3.76
N GLU A 69 -9.94 1.94 2.45
CA GLU A 69 -10.21 3.17 1.74
C GLU A 69 -11.25 2.94 0.65
N VAL A 70 -12.02 3.98 0.35
CA VAL A 70 -12.98 3.95 -0.77
C VAL A 70 -12.46 4.84 -1.89
N LEU A 71 -12.42 4.29 -3.10
CA LEU A 71 -11.97 4.98 -4.31
C LEU A 71 -13.11 5.06 -5.33
N LYS A 72 -13.48 6.27 -5.74
CA LYS A 72 -14.36 6.50 -6.87
C LYS A 72 -13.54 6.71 -8.14
N TYR A 73 -13.67 5.79 -9.09
CA TYR A 73 -12.93 5.83 -10.34
C TYR A 73 -13.79 5.33 -11.52
N ASN A 74 -13.78 6.04 -12.66
CA ASN A 74 -14.53 5.69 -13.87
C ASN A 74 -16.00 5.28 -13.61
N LYS A 75 -16.74 6.11 -12.83
CA LYS A 75 -18.15 5.86 -12.42
C LYS A 75 -18.34 4.60 -11.53
N SER A 76 -17.28 3.89 -11.20
CA SER A 76 -17.28 2.74 -10.29
C SER A 76 -16.78 3.14 -8.91
N LEU A 77 -17.21 2.38 -7.91
CA LEU A 77 -16.76 2.49 -6.54
C LEU A 77 -15.92 1.26 -6.22
N PHE A 78 -14.75 1.47 -5.66
CA PHE A 78 -13.83 0.42 -5.25
C PHE A 78 -13.59 0.51 -3.75
N LEU A 79 -13.69 -0.61 -3.07
CA LEU A 79 -13.24 -0.80 -1.70
C LEU A 79 -11.82 -1.38 -1.76
N ILE A 80 -10.86 -0.66 -1.19
CA ILE A 80 -9.47 -1.09 -1.06
C ILE A 80 -9.27 -1.46 0.39
N VAL A 81 -8.97 -2.72 0.66
CA VAL A 81 -8.77 -3.24 2.02
C VAL A 81 -7.32 -3.63 2.19
N TYR A 82 -6.69 -3.10 3.22
CA TYR A 82 -5.32 -3.38 3.61
C TYR A 82 -5.34 -4.28 4.84
N PHE A 83 -4.87 -5.50 4.68
CA PHE A 83 -4.69 -6.45 5.76
C PHE A 83 -3.23 -6.41 6.21
N ILE A 84 -3.01 -6.10 7.46
CA ILE A 84 -1.68 -5.91 8.02
C ILE A 84 -1.44 -7.03 9.02
N GLY A 85 -0.42 -7.85 8.72
CA GLY A 85 0.08 -8.86 9.65
C GLY A 85 0.82 -8.17 10.79
N CYS A 86 0.41 -8.41 12.02
CA CYS A 86 1.08 -7.87 13.19
C CYS A 86 0.90 -8.76 14.41
N ASP A 87 1.77 -8.59 15.41
CA ASP A 87 1.70 -9.33 16.66
C ASP A 87 0.38 -9.08 17.40
N GLU A 88 -0.17 -10.13 18.03
CA GLU A 88 -1.46 -10.04 18.75
C GLU A 88 -1.43 -9.05 19.92
N ARG A 89 -0.29 -8.93 20.61
CA ARG A 89 -0.14 -7.96 21.71
C ARG A 89 -0.14 -6.53 21.17
N PHE A 90 0.43 -6.32 19.99
CA PHE A 90 0.38 -5.04 19.32
C PHE A 90 -1.06 -4.66 18.95
N LYS A 91 -1.82 -5.61 18.38
CA LYS A 91 -3.25 -5.42 18.09
C LYS A 91 -4.05 -5.08 19.33
N SER A 92 -3.88 -5.83 20.42
CA SER A 92 -4.57 -5.59 21.68
C SER A 92 -4.33 -4.18 22.20
N LEU A 93 -3.07 -3.72 22.18
CA LEU A 93 -2.74 -2.35 22.58
C LEU A 93 -3.37 -1.29 21.67
N LEU A 94 -3.54 -1.56 20.38
CA LEU A 94 -4.22 -0.63 19.47
C LEU A 94 -5.72 -0.59 19.74
N TYR A 95 -6.35 -1.72 20.02
CA TYR A 95 -7.79 -1.76 20.36
C TYR A 95 -8.12 -1.04 21.66
N GLU A 96 -7.19 -1.03 22.62
CA GLU A 96 -7.33 -0.26 23.86
C GLU A 96 -7.23 1.25 23.65
N ARG A 97 -6.73 1.70 22.48
CA ARG A 97 -6.50 3.11 22.16
C ARG A 97 -7.57 3.63 21.19
N LYS A 98 -8.18 4.75 21.56
CA LYS A 98 -9.18 5.42 20.71
C LYS A 98 -8.58 6.45 19.73
N ASP A 99 -7.35 6.92 20.00
CA ASP A 99 -6.74 8.07 19.32
C ASP A 99 -5.44 7.71 18.58
N PHE A 100 -5.52 6.80 17.63
CA PHE A 100 -4.38 6.53 16.75
C PHE A 100 -4.77 6.53 15.27
N SER A 101 -3.80 6.78 14.41
CA SER A 101 -3.88 6.51 12.97
C SER A 101 -2.74 5.60 12.57
N LEU A 102 -3.06 4.57 11.79
CA LEU A 102 -2.08 3.63 11.25
C LEU A 102 -1.69 4.04 9.84
N SER A 103 -0.42 3.88 9.52
CA SER A 103 0.11 4.14 8.20
C SER A 103 1.30 3.23 7.92
N PHE A 104 1.68 3.09 6.67
CA PHE A 104 2.90 2.45 6.22
C PHE A 104 3.51 3.27 5.08
N PRO A 105 4.80 3.11 4.75
CA PRO A 105 5.50 3.99 3.80
C PRO A 105 4.82 4.09 2.45
N GLU A 106 4.24 3.00 1.98
CA GLU A 106 3.57 2.91 0.70
C GLU A 106 2.21 3.65 0.67
N LEU A 107 1.55 3.86 1.85
CA LEU A 107 0.30 4.64 1.96
C LEU A 107 0.50 6.16 1.87
N LYS A 108 1.73 6.65 1.78
CA LYS A 108 1.93 8.09 1.62
C LYS A 108 1.17 8.59 0.41
N ASN A 109 0.14 9.41 0.66
CA ASN A 109 -0.57 10.15 -0.36
C ASN A 109 0.43 10.97 -1.20
N LYS A 110 0.91 10.38 -2.29
CA LYS A 110 1.74 11.08 -3.25
C LYS A 110 0.84 11.97 -4.06
N ASN A 111 0.80 13.24 -3.68
CA ASN A 111 0.20 14.36 -4.40
C ASN A 111 -1.20 14.11 -4.97
N ILE A 112 -2.20 14.54 -4.22
CA ILE A 112 -3.61 14.72 -4.65
C ILE A 112 -3.72 15.51 -5.97
N PHE A 113 -2.70 16.30 -6.32
CA PHE A 113 -2.59 17.08 -7.55
C PHE A 113 -1.98 16.37 -8.77
N SER A 114 -1.68 15.08 -8.67
CA SER A 114 -1.29 14.31 -9.85
C SER A 114 -2.53 14.10 -10.71
N PHE A 115 -2.68 14.91 -11.75
CA PHE A 115 -3.69 14.74 -12.83
C PHE A 115 -3.57 13.39 -13.58
N LYS A 116 -2.62 12.56 -13.21
CA LYS A 116 -2.36 11.26 -13.83
C LYS A 116 -3.25 10.21 -13.22
N LYS A 117 -3.81 9.40 -14.08
CA LYS A 117 -4.79 8.38 -13.70
C LYS A 117 -4.16 7.27 -12.86
N ALA A 118 -2.94 6.86 -13.21
CA ALA A 118 -2.22 5.77 -12.54
C ALA A 118 -0.72 6.07 -12.37
N THR A 119 -0.13 5.55 -11.30
CA THR A 119 1.31 5.57 -11.06
C THR A 119 1.77 4.16 -10.70
N PHE A 120 2.80 3.70 -11.39
CA PHE A 120 3.50 2.46 -11.09
C PHE A 120 4.86 2.82 -10.50
N GLU A 121 5.23 2.17 -9.41
CA GLU A 121 6.55 2.34 -8.78
C GLU A 121 7.20 0.97 -8.56
N LEU A 122 8.45 0.82 -9.00
CA LEU A 122 9.32 -0.31 -8.66
C LEU A 122 10.48 0.21 -7.82
N LYS A 123 10.48 -0.16 -6.56
CA LYS A 123 11.46 0.28 -5.58
C LYS A 123 11.66 -0.79 -4.50
N ASN A 124 12.91 -1.05 -4.10
CA ASN A 124 13.26 -2.00 -3.02
C ASN A 124 12.60 -3.38 -3.22
N LEU A 125 12.68 -3.93 -4.45
CA LEU A 125 12.05 -5.21 -4.82
C LEU A 125 10.54 -5.26 -4.53
N LYS A 126 9.87 -4.11 -4.58
CA LYS A 126 8.42 -4.00 -4.44
C LYS A 126 7.83 -3.23 -5.61
N ILE A 127 6.74 -3.74 -6.15
CA ILE A 127 5.87 -3.05 -7.09
C ILE A 127 4.71 -2.46 -6.31
N SER A 128 4.51 -1.15 -6.45
CA SER A 128 3.38 -0.41 -5.88
C SER A 128 2.62 0.28 -7.01
N ILE A 129 1.30 0.06 -7.09
CA ILE A 129 0.47 0.74 -8.08
C ILE A 129 -0.57 1.61 -7.37
N TYR A 130 -0.67 2.84 -7.84
CA TYR A 130 -1.58 3.85 -7.30
C TYR A 130 -2.57 4.30 -8.37
N ILE A 131 -3.84 4.38 -8.01
CA ILE A 131 -4.90 5.00 -8.81
C ILE A 131 -5.41 6.23 -8.06
N LYS A 132 -5.30 7.40 -8.68
CA LYS A 132 -5.60 8.69 -8.03
C LYS A 132 -4.96 8.82 -6.64
N GLY A 133 -3.71 8.42 -6.52
CA GLY A 133 -2.95 8.49 -5.27
C GLY A 133 -3.29 7.43 -4.21
N LYS A 134 -4.27 6.56 -4.46
CA LYS A 134 -4.59 5.44 -3.57
C LYS A 134 -3.80 4.20 -3.98
N LEU A 135 -3.15 3.55 -3.04
CA LEU A 135 -2.42 2.31 -3.28
C LEU A 135 -3.42 1.17 -3.51
N VAL A 136 -3.43 0.60 -4.70
CA VAL A 136 -4.37 -0.45 -5.10
C VAL A 136 -3.72 -1.82 -5.28
N LEU A 137 -2.39 -1.86 -5.40
CA LEU A 137 -1.62 -3.09 -5.51
C LEU A 137 -0.25 -2.90 -4.88
N LEU A 138 0.18 -3.91 -4.14
CA LEU A 138 1.54 -4.04 -3.60
C LEU A 138 1.99 -5.50 -3.79
N LYS A 139 3.09 -5.70 -4.51
CA LYS A 139 3.70 -7.02 -4.71
C LYS A 139 5.19 -6.96 -4.46
N SER A 140 5.73 -7.96 -3.78
CA SER A 140 7.18 -8.19 -3.74
C SER A 140 7.62 -8.91 -5.00
N VAL A 141 8.80 -8.57 -5.51
CA VAL A 141 9.41 -9.19 -6.70
C VAL A 141 10.76 -9.77 -6.36
N LYS A 142 11.21 -10.72 -7.17
CA LYS A 142 12.59 -11.21 -7.18
C LYS A 142 13.24 -10.73 -8.46
N ASP A 143 14.56 -10.53 -8.44
CA ASP A 143 15.29 -10.09 -9.64
C ASP A 143 15.05 -10.99 -10.87
N SER A 144 14.86 -12.29 -10.64
CA SER A 144 14.66 -13.29 -11.70
C SER A 144 13.30 -13.22 -12.40
N ASN A 145 12.29 -12.53 -11.83
CA ASN A 145 10.93 -12.49 -12.39
C ASN A 145 10.30 -11.09 -12.43
N ILE A 146 11.12 -10.05 -12.40
CA ILE A 146 10.63 -8.66 -12.36
C ILE A 146 9.68 -8.36 -13.53
N ILE A 147 10.05 -8.70 -14.76
CA ILE A 147 9.28 -8.39 -15.97
C ILE A 147 7.93 -9.11 -15.93
N GLU A 148 7.91 -10.40 -15.61
CA GLU A 148 6.69 -11.18 -15.50
C GLU A 148 5.71 -10.56 -14.49
N VAL A 149 6.21 -10.20 -13.30
CA VAL A 149 5.37 -9.58 -12.25
C VAL A 149 4.92 -8.18 -12.63
N ILE A 150 5.72 -7.41 -13.39
CA ILE A 150 5.31 -6.11 -13.95
C ILE A 150 4.11 -6.32 -14.89
N GLU A 151 4.23 -7.23 -15.85
CA GLU A 151 3.18 -7.51 -16.83
C GLU A 151 1.88 -7.97 -16.19
N GLU A 152 1.95 -8.94 -15.30
CA GLU A 152 0.78 -9.43 -14.56
C GLU A 152 0.10 -8.31 -13.77
N SER A 153 0.91 -7.50 -13.07
CA SER A 153 0.40 -6.41 -12.25
C SER A 153 -0.32 -5.37 -13.10
N ILE A 154 0.25 -4.99 -14.23
CA ILE A 154 -0.36 -4.02 -15.15
C ILE A 154 -1.64 -4.60 -15.75
N LYS A 155 -1.61 -5.84 -16.28
CA LYS A 155 -2.78 -6.53 -16.84
C LYS A 155 -3.94 -6.60 -15.85
N SER A 156 -3.64 -6.93 -14.58
CA SER A 156 -4.67 -6.94 -13.53
C SER A 156 -5.31 -5.57 -13.34
N ILE A 157 -4.51 -4.52 -13.22
CA ILE A 157 -5.01 -3.16 -13.01
C ILE A 157 -5.76 -2.62 -14.24
N GLU A 158 -5.27 -2.90 -15.46
CA GLU A 158 -5.98 -2.54 -16.69
C GLU A 158 -7.37 -3.15 -16.73
N LYS A 159 -7.49 -4.44 -16.37
CA LYS A 159 -8.77 -5.16 -16.31
C LYS A 159 -9.70 -4.57 -15.25
N ASP A 160 -9.22 -4.38 -14.04
CA ASP A 160 -10.06 -4.00 -12.90
C ASP A 160 -10.50 -2.54 -12.97
N PHE A 161 -9.59 -1.64 -13.34
CA PHE A 161 -9.81 -0.21 -13.37
C PHE A 161 -10.10 0.37 -14.75
N ARG A 162 -9.94 -0.42 -15.81
CA ARG A 162 -10.08 0.04 -17.20
C ARG A 162 -9.17 1.24 -17.50
N VAL A 163 -7.93 1.14 -17.07
CA VAL A 163 -6.85 2.08 -17.41
C VAL A 163 -5.98 1.46 -18.48
N SER A 164 -5.46 2.25 -19.40
CA SER A 164 -4.48 1.77 -20.37
C SER A 164 -3.07 1.92 -19.83
N VAL A 165 -2.14 1.06 -20.23
CA VAL A 165 -0.72 1.18 -19.88
C VAL A 165 -0.15 2.57 -20.20
N LYS A 166 -0.65 3.25 -21.23
CA LYS A 166 -0.28 4.62 -21.60
C LYS A 166 -0.71 5.68 -20.58
N ASP A 167 -1.70 5.40 -19.75
CA ASP A 167 -2.17 6.30 -18.69
C ASP A 167 -1.26 6.26 -17.44
N PHE A 168 -0.33 5.31 -17.38
CA PHE A 168 0.59 5.17 -16.26
C PHE A 168 1.75 6.17 -16.35
N THR A 169 2.20 6.57 -15.17
CA THR A 169 3.54 7.11 -14.99
C THR A 169 4.35 6.06 -14.28
N PHE A 170 5.37 5.58 -14.94
CA PHE A 170 6.29 4.60 -14.38
C PHE A 170 7.40 5.31 -13.63
N LYS A 171 7.70 4.84 -12.43
CA LYS A 171 8.78 5.30 -11.58
C LYS A 171 9.59 4.08 -11.18
N ILE A 172 10.82 3.99 -11.64
CA ILE A 172 11.66 2.83 -11.42
C ILE A 172 12.96 3.27 -10.77
N GLN A 173 13.35 2.58 -9.71
CA GLN A 173 14.62 2.81 -9.05
C GLN A 173 15.76 2.41 -9.99
N LYS A 174 16.80 3.25 -10.08
CA LYS A 174 17.89 3.17 -11.06
C LYS A 174 18.52 1.78 -11.16
N GLU A 175 18.71 1.11 -10.04
CA GLU A 175 19.34 -0.21 -9.97
C GLU A 175 18.55 -1.31 -10.72
N TYR A 176 17.24 -1.12 -10.92
CA TYR A 176 16.39 -2.06 -11.65
C TYR A 176 16.25 -1.72 -13.13
N LEU A 177 16.83 -0.61 -13.61
CA LEU A 177 16.77 -0.21 -15.00
C LEU A 177 17.82 -0.95 -15.85
N LYS A 178 17.79 -2.29 -15.82
CA LYS A 178 18.54 -3.13 -16.76
C LYS A 178 18.00 -2.97 -18.19
N GLU A 179 18.78 -3.33 -19.20
CA GLU A 179 18.41 -3.12 -20.61
C GLU A 179 17.08 -3.78 -20.99
N GLU A 180 16.79 -4.98 -20.50
CA GLU A 180 15.53 -5.69 -20.72
C GLU A 180 14.32 -4.90 -20.19
N ILE A 181 14.46 -4.29 -19.01
CA ILE A 181 13.41 -3.46 -18.42
C ILE A 181 13.25 -2.16 -19.19
N LYS A 182 14.34 -1.52 -19.60
CA LYS A 182 14.28 -0.32 -20.44
C LYS A 182 13.56 -0.58 -21.76
N GLU A 183 13.86 -1.70 -22.42
CA GLU A 183 13.20 -2.08 -23.68
C GLU A 183 11.70 -2.31 -23.48
N TRP A 184 11.31 -2.95 -22.37
CA TRP A 184 9.89 -3.15 -22.03
C TRP A 184 9.14 -1.81 -21.88
N PHE A 185 9.78 -0.78 -21.30
CA PHE A 185 9.19 0.55 -21.12
C PHE A 185 9.38 1.49 -22.31
N LYS A 186 9.91 1.03 -23.42
CA LYS A 186 10.14 1.84 -24.61
C LYS A 186 8.84 2.48 -25.12
N GLY A 187 8.85 3.79 -25.28
CA GLY A 187 7.67 4.57 -25.69
C GLY A 187 6.67 4.87 -24.56
N LEU A 188 6.94 4.44 -23.33
CA LEU A 188 6.14 4.76 -22.15
C LEU A 188 6.77 5.90 -21.34
N LYS A 189 5.98 6.54 -20.49
CA LYS A 189 6.46 7.63 -19.63
C LYS A 189 7.22 7.07 -18.44
N LEU A 190 8.50 6.92 -18.57
CA LEU A 190 9.40 6.41 -17.54
C LEU A 190 10.11 7.57 -16.81
N ASN A 191 10.09 7.54 -15.48
CA ASN A 191 10.89 8.40 -14.61
C ASN A 191 11.81 7.53 -13.77
N GLU A 192 13.09 7.83 -13.83
CA GLU A 192 14.07 7.23 -12.92
C GLU A 192 13.92 7.85 -11.53
N ILE A 193 13.92 7.02 -10.49
CA ILE A 193 13.99 7.48 -9.10
C ILE A 193 15.32 7.03 -8.48
N ARG A 194 15.95 7.96 -7.74
CA ARG A 194 17.08 7.61 -6.90
C ARG A 194 16.59 6.82 -5.70
N GLY A 195 17.39 5.85 -5.25
CA GLY A 195 17.14 5.20 -3.97
C GLY A 195 17.11 6.27 -2.87
N GLU A 196 15.98 6.48 -2.24
CA GLU A 196 15.97 7.29 -1.02
C GLU A 196 16.66 6.43 0.05
N GLU A 197 17.73 6.93 0.64
CA GLU A 197 18.15 6.51 1.97
C GLU A 197 16.90 6.56 2.86
N ASN A 198 16.71 5.53 3.68
CA ASN A 198 15.53 5.40 4.55
C ASN A 198 15.31 6.69 5.34
N LEU A 199 14.43 7.55 4.84
CA LEU A 199 14.04 8.81 5.52
C LEU A 199 13.52 8.58 6.95
N TYR A 200 13.17 7.33 7.28
CA TYR A 200 12.67 6.92 8.60
C TYR A 200 13.74 6.39 9.56
N GLN A 201 14.99 6.20 9.10
CA GLN A 201 16.10 5.81 9.99
C GLN A 201 16.75 7.00 10.70
N LYS A 202 16.38 8.23 10.34
CA LYS A 202 16.95 9.48 10.91
C LYS A 202 16.00 10.20 11.89
N ILE A 203 14.94 9.53 12.37
CA ILE A 203 14.03 10.12 13.37
C ILE A 203 14.21 9.42 14.71
#